data_96d01e1d75392b01f64f3c333bcdada4
#
_entry.id   96d01e1d75392b01f64f3c333bcdada4
#
_cell.length_a   1.000
_cell.length_b   1.000
_cell.length_c   1.000
_cell.angle_alpha   90.00
_cell.angle_beta   90.00
_cell.angle_gamma   90.00
#
_symmetry.space_group_name_H-M   'P 1'
#
loop_
_entity.id
_entity.type
_entity.pdbx_description
1 polymer ?
#
loop_
_entity_poly.entity_id
_entity_poly.type
_entity_poly.pdbx_seq_one_letter_code
_entity_poly.pdbx_strand_id
1 'polypeptide(L)'
;MNDSQDTNQDPASLYQLGERYNKGEGVSQDHQEAFKLFKISAEQGYSEAQSSLGIMYAEGIGVKKNYIEAIKWFISSAKQKNSSGEYYLGTMYASGFGVDENLQEAIKWYKLSGGEGNIKAQYELGEAYLKGKGVLQDYEEAVKWYLLAANEGDMKSQAKLGYIY
;
A
#
# COMPACT_ATOMS: atom_id res chain seq x y z
N MET A 1 -25.92 4.28 -24.48
CA MET A 1 -26.59 2.99 -24.22
C MET A 1 -25.53 1.98 -23.83
N ASN A 2 -25.60 1.47 -22.66
CA ASN A 2 -24.91 0.37 -21.96
C ASN A 2 -23.98 0.77 -20.78
N ASP A 3 -24.49 1.58 -19.84
CA ASP A 3 -23.83 1.79 -18.55
C ASP A 3 -24.27 0.76 -17.47
N SER A 4 -25.05 -0.25 -17.83
CA SER A 4 -25.66 -1.17 -16.85
C SER A 4 -25.09 -2.60 -16.84
N GLN A 5 -24.04 -2.91 -17.62
CA GLN A 5 -23.43 -4.25 -17.66
C GLN A 5 -22.23 -4.45 -16.75
N ASP A 6 -21.55 -3.37 -16.30
CA ASP A 6 -20.30 -3.50 -15.55
C ASP A 6 -20.49 -3.76 -14.06
N THR A 7 -21.69 -3.48 -13.50
CA THR A 7 -21.95 -3.62 -12.06
C THR A 7 -22.17 -5.05 -11.57
N ASN A 8 -22.26 -6.02 -12.47
CA ASN A 8 -22.52 -7.43 -12.12
C ASN A 8 -21.33 -8.37 -12.43
N GLN A 9 -20.16 -7.81 -12.76
CA GLN A 9 -18.95 -8.60 -12.94
C GLN A 9 -18.30 -8.88 -11.57
N ASP A 10 -17.65 -10.05 -11.49
CA ASP A 10 -16.88 -10.44 -10.31
C ASP A 10 -15.80 -9.39 -9.99
N PRO A 11 -15.74 -8.89 -8.73
CA PRO A 11 -14.82 -7.80 -8.37
C PRO A 11 -13.34 -8.15 -8.60
N ALA A 12 -12.95 -9.42 -8.45
CA ALA A 12 -11.57 -9.84 -8.73
C ALA A 12 -11.27 -9.76 -10.24
N SER A 13 -12.22 -10.12 -11.10
CA SER A 13 -12.07 -10.01 -12.55
C SER A 13 -11.98 -8.56 -13.02
N LEU A 14 -12.77 -7.66 -12.43
CA LEU A 14 -12.67 -6.21 -12.68
C LEU A 14 -11.31 -5.66 -12.25
N TYR A 15 -10.82 -6.08 -11.10
CA TYR A 15 -9.49 -5.71 -10.61
C TYR A 15 -8.39 -6.17 -11.58
N GLN A 16 -8.41 -7.43 -12.01
CA GLN A 16 -7.43 -7.97 -12.96
C GLN A 16 -7.43 -7.22 -14.29
N LEU A 17 -8.62 -6.86 -14.80
CA LEU A 17 -8.72 -6.05 -16.00
C LEU A 17 -8.17 -4.65 -15.79
N GLY A 18 -8.44 -4.03 -14.62
CA GLY A 18 -7.86 -2.76 -14.21
C GLY A 18 -6.34 -2.79 -14.17
N GLU A 19 -5.74 -3.86 -13.63
CA GLU A 19 -4.28 -4.07 -13.63
C GLU A 19 -3.71 -4.13 -15.06
N ARG A 20 -4.39 -4.81 -15.97
CA ARG A 20 -3.96 -4.87 -17.37
C ARG A 20 -3.96 -3.49 -18.03
N TYR A 21 -5.01 -2.69 -17.84
CA TYR A 21 -5.04 -1.31 -18.33
C TYR A 21 -4.00 -0.42 -17.65
N ASN A 22 -3.79 -0.60 -16.34
CA ASN A 22 -2.80 0.18 -15.60
C ASN A 22 -1.36 -0.07 -16.07
N LYS A 23 -1.04 -1.30 -16.45
CA LYS A 23 0.28 -1.73 -16.92
C LYS A 23 0.46 -1.75 -18.44
N GLY A 24 -0.62 -1.74 -19.20
CA GLY A 24 -0.58 -1.95 -20.65
C GLY A 24 -0.36 -3.42 -21.05
N GLU A 25 -0.78 -4.38 -20.24
CA GLU A 25 -0.56 -5.81 -20.46
C GLU A 25 -1.66 -6.39 -21.36
N GLY A 26 -1.33 -6.59 -22.63
CA GLY A 26 -2.26 -7.12 -23.63
C GLY A 26 -3.35 -6.15 -24.09
N VAL A 27 -3.31 -4.92 -23.61
CA VAL A 27 -4.14 -3.77 -23.98
C VAL A 27 -3.28 -2.51 -23.99
N SER A 28 -3.70 -1.44 -24.67
CA SER A 28 -3.04 -0.15 -24.54
C SER A 28 -3.18 0.36 -23.11
N GLN A 29 -2.11 0.90 -22.53
CA GLN A 29 -2.15 1.48 -21.20
C GLN A 29 -3.16 2.61 -21.12
N ASP A 30 -4.08 2.55 -20.17
CA ASP A 30 -5.09 3.56 -19.91
C ASP A 30 -5.37 3.65 -18.41
N HIS A 31 -4.78 4.63 -17.75
CA HIS A 31 -4.95 4.85 -16.32
C HIS A 31 -6.35 5.34 -15.93
N GLN A 32 -7.09 5.99 -16.84
CA GLN A 32 -8.45 6.42 -16.57
C GLN A 32 -9.40 5.22 -16.58
N GLU A 33 -9.22 4.29 -17.53
CA GLU A 33 -9.99 3.05 -17.56
C GLU A 33 -9.63 2.16 -16.37
N ALA A 34 -8.36 2.02 -16.03
CA ALA A 34 -7.92 1.32 -14.83
C ALA A 34 -8.58 1.89 -13.56
N PHE A 35 -8.61 3.22 -13.43
CA PHE A 35 -9.27 3.89 -12.30
C PHE A 35 -10.75 3.53 -12.18
N LYS A 36 -11.50 3.54 -13.29
CA LYS A 36 -12.93 3.17 -13.30
C LYS A 36 -13.13 1.72 -12.85
N LEU A 37 -12.33 0.80 -13.39
CA LEU A 37 -12.41 -0.62 -13.06
C LEU A 37 -12.06 -0.90 -11.61
N PHE A 38 -10.98 -0.29 -11.10
CA PHE A 38 -10.63 -0.39 -9.68
C PHE A 38 -11.70 0.21 -8.79
N LYS A 39 -12.32 1.32 -9.19
CA LYS A 39 -13.40 1.93 -8.42
C LYS A 39 -14.60 1.00 -8.29
N ILE A 40 -15.08 0.41 -9.40
CA ILE A 40 -16.20 -0.53 -9.38
C ILE A 40 -15.87 -1.75 -8.49
N SER A 41 -14.67 -2.32 -8.64
CA SER A 41 -14.21 -3.45 -7.85
C SER A 41 -14.09 -3.11 -6.35
N ALA A 42 -13.53 -1.93 -6.02
CA ALA A 42 -13.37 -1.44 -4.66
C ALA A 42 -14.70 -1.17 -3.95
N GLU A 43 -15.68 -0.61 -4.68
CA GLU A 43 -17.06 -0.37 -4.21
C GLU A 43 -17.80 -1.69 -3.92
N GLN A 44 -17.43 -2.78 -4.60
CA GLN A 44 -17.89 -4.14 -4.31
C GLN A 44 -17.12 -4.81 -3.16
N GLY A 45 -16.18 -4.11 -2.54
CA GLY A 45 -15.47 -4.56 -1.35
C GLY A 45 -14.16 -5.31 -1.60
N TYR A 46 -13.65 -5.40 -2.83
CA TYR A 46 -12.40 -6.09 -3.11
C TYR A 46 -11.20 -5.32 -2.56
N SER A 47 -10.50 -5.92 -1.60
CA SER A 47 -9.49 -5.21 -0.78
C SER A 47 -8.27 -4.75 -1.58
N GLU A 48 -7.84 -5.52 -2.58
CA GLU A 48 -6.75 -5.17 -3.48
C GLU A 48 -7.11 -3.98 -4.35
N ALA A 49 -8.34 -3.94 -4.87
CA ALA A 49 -8.83 -2.80 -5.63
C ALA A 49 -8.95 -1.54 -4.75
N GLN A 50 -9.35 -1.70 -3.49
CA GLN A 50 -9.39 -0.58 -2.53
C GLN A 50 -7.99 0.00 -2.30
N SER A 51 -6.96 -0.84 -2.10
CA SER A 51 -5.60 -0.35 -1.95
C SER A 51 -5.08 0.31 -3.24
N SER A 52 -5.33 -0.29 -4.41
CA SER A 52 -4.92 0.29 -5.71
C SER A 52 -5.61 1.61 -5.99
N LEU A 53 -6.91 1.72 -5.71
CA LEU A 53 -7.65 2.97 -5.85
C LEU A 53 -7.11 4.06 -4.91
N GLY A 54 -6.76 3.69 -3.67
CA GLY A 54 -6.09 4.58 -2.73
C GLY A 54 -4.76 5.11 -3.27
N ILE A 55 -3.94 4.25 -3.89
CA ILE A 55 -2.69 4.64 -4.55
C ILE A 55 -2.96 5.63 -5.70
N MET A 56 -3.93 5.33 -6.55
CA MET A 56 -4.28 6.22 -7.67
C MET A 56 -4.68 7.62 -7.19
N TYR A 57 -5.46 7.72 -6.12
CA TYR A 57 -5.78 9.01 -5.50
C TYR A 57 -4.57 9.69 -4.86
N ALA A 58 -3.69 8.94 -4.18
CA ALA A 58 -2.51 9.48 -3.51
C ALA A 58 -1.48 10.03 -4.51
N GLU A 59 -1.34 9.39 -5.66
CA GLU A 59 -0.36 9.76 -6.69
C GLU A 59 -0.94 10.63 -7.80
N GLY A 60 -2.26 10.64 -7.97
CA GLY A 60 -2.93 11.37 -9.05
C GLY A 60 -2.85 10.63 -10.39
N ILE A 61 -2.88 9.29 -10.37
CA ILE A 61 -2.81 8.44 -11.57
C ILE A 61 -4.24 8.21 -12.09
N GLY A 62 -4.53 8.65 -13.30
CA GLY A 62 -5.87 8.53 -13.92
C GLY A 62 -6.96 9.38 -13.24
N VAL A 63 -6.65 10.07 -12.16
CA VAL A 63 -7.56 10.91 -11.36
C VAL A 63 -6.80 12.07 -10.74
N LYS A 64 -7.50 13.14 -10.37
CA LYS A 64 -6.89 14.25 -9.62
C LYS A 64 -6.43 13.76 -8.24
N LYS A 65 -5.19 14.09 -7.87
CA LYS A 65 -4.61 13.76 -6.56
C LYS A 65 -5.51 14.22 -5.40
N ASN A 66 -5.78 13.31 -4.47
CA ASN A 66 -6.58 13.57 -3.29
C ASN A 66 -6.21 12.61 -2.13
N TYR A 67 -5.41 13.09 -1.20
CA TYR A 67 -4.95 12.28 -0.06
C TYR A 67 -6.09 11.88 0.90
N ILE A 68 -7.14 12.70 1.03
CA ILE A 68 -8.28 12.38 1.89
C ILE A 68 -9.06 11.18 1.33
N GLU A 69 -9.30 11.15 0.01
CA GLU A 69 -9.92 9.98 -0.63
C GLU A 69 -8.99 8.76 -0.57
N ALA A 70 -7.69 8.94 -0.78
CA ALA A 70 -6.71 7.85 -0.66
C ALA A 70 -6.79 7.17 0.71
N ILE A 71 -6.81 7.95 1.79
CA ILE A 71 -6.89 7.43 3.17
C ILE A 71 -8.18 6.65 3.40
N LYS A 72 -9.33 7.13 2.92
CA LYS A 72 -10.60 6.40 3.05
C LYS A 72 -10.51 4.99 2.44
N TRP A 73 -9.90 4.89 1.27
CA TRP A 73 -9.73 3.62 0.59
C TRP A 73 -8.67 2.74 1.26
N PHE A 74 -7.57 3.31 1.75
CA PHE A 74 -6.59 2.54 2.54
C PHE A 74 -7.18 2.01 3.84
N ILE A 75 -8.03 2.81 4.54
CA ILE A 75 -8.75 2.34 5.73
C ILE A 75 -9.68 1.17 5.39
N SER A 76 -10.41 1.26 4.27
CA SER A 76 -11.33 0.19 3.85
C SER A 76 -10.57 -1.11 3.54
N SER A 77 -9.41 -1.00 2.89
CA SER A 77 -8.53 -2.13 2.59
C SER A 77 -7.90 -2.71 3.86
N ALA A 78 -7.37 -1.86 4.74
CA ALA A 78 -6.74 -2.27 6.01
C ALA A 78 -7.73 -2.95 6.98
N LYS A 79 -9.00 -2.55 7.02
CA LYS A 79 -10.05 -3.24 7.77
C LYS A 79 -10.22 -4.71 7.36
N GLN A 80 -9.86 -5.06 6.15
CA GLN A 80 -9.86 -6.43 5.62
C GLN A 80 -8.49 -7.11 5.76
N LYS A 81 -7.57 -6.52 6.52
CA LYS A 81 -6.19 -7.00 6.73
C LYS A 81 -5.38 -7.12 5.43
N ASN A 82 -5.66 -6.25 4.46
CA ASN A 82 -4.86 -6.17 3.26
C ASN A 82 -3.55 -5.43 3.58
N SER A 83 -2.43 -6.12 3.48
CA SER A 83 -1.12 -5.60 3.88
C SER A 83 -0.68 -4.37 3.08
N SER A 84 -1.11 -4.24 1.82
CA SER A 84 -0.86 -3.02 1.03
C SER A 84 -1.63 -1.83 1.59
N GLY A 85 -2.92 -1.99 1.91
CA GLY A 85 -3.74 -0.94 2.53
C GLY A 85 -3.16 -0.48 3.87
N GLU A 86 -2.73 -1.43 4.71
CA GLU A 86 -2.06 -1.14 5.99
C GLU A 86 -0.75 -0.38 5.79
N TYR A 87 0.11 -0.81 4.86
CA TYR A 87 1.37 -0.14 4.55
C TYR A 87 1.15 1.30 4.11
N TYR A 88 0.26 1.54 3.16
CA TYR A 88 0.03 2.89 2.67
C TYR A 88 -0.65 3.78 3.71
N LEU A 89 -1.52 3.23 4.55
CA LEU A 89 -2.07 3.98 5.68
C LEU A 89 -0.96 4.41 6.67
N GLY A 90 -0.03 3.51 6.99
CA GLY A 90 1.18 3.83 7.74
C GLY A 90 2.00 4.95 7.09
N THR A 91 2.15 4.90 5.77
CA THR A 91 2.87 5.93 5.00
C THR A 91 2.17 7.30 5.07
N MET A 92 0.83 7.33 5.02
CA MET A 92 0.07 8.59 5.16
C MET A 92 0.33 9.23 6.53
N TYR A 93 0.28 8.45 7.61
CA TYR A 93 0.60 8.94 8.97
C TYR A 93 2.05 9.34 9.13
N ALA A 94 3.00 8.60 8.54
CA ALA A 94 4.43 8.92 8.62
C ALA A 94 4.79 10.23 7.90
N SER A 95 4.04 10.59 6.86
CA SER A 95 4.31 11.76 6.00
C SER A 95 3.40 12.95 6.28
N GLY A 96 2.34 12.79 7.06
CA GLY A 96 1.34 13.84 7.27
C GLY A 96 0.52 14.15 6.01
N PHE A 97 0.38 13.21 5.08
CA PHE A 97 -0.38 13.41 3.85
C PHE A 97 -1.86 13.17 4.08
N GLY A 98 -2.65 14.24 4.11
CA GLY A 98 -4.10 14.18 4.32
C GLY A 98 -4.54 13.89 5.77
N VAL A 99 -3.60 13.67 6.67
CA VAL A 99 -3.77 13.54 8.12
C VAL A 99 -2.60 14.23 8.82
N ASP A 100 -2.72 14.52 10.12
CA ASP A 100 -1.58 14.99 10.90
C ASP A 100 -0.50 13.91 10.99
N GLU A 101 0.76 14.32 10.87
CA GLU A 101 1.90 13.41 11.03
C GLU A 101 1.86 12.75 12.40
N ASN A 102 1.93 11.42 12.41
CA ASN A 102 1.96 10.62 13.63
C ASN A 102 2.80 9.35 13.41
N LEU A 103 4.07 9.44 13.79
CA LEU A 103 5.01 8.33 13.61
C LEU A 103 4.64 7.11 14.47
N GLN A 104 4.06 7.29 15.66
CA GLN A 104 3.63 6.17 16.50
C GLN A 104 2.46 5.40 15.83
N GLU A 105 1.52 6.12 15.22
CA GLU A 105 0.42 5.51 14.49
C GLU A 105 0.93 4.82 13.23
N ALA A 106 1.86 5.44 12.49
CA ALA A 106 2.51 4.83 11.34
C ALA A 106 3.17 3.49 11.69
N ILE A 107 3.89 3.42 12.81
CA ILE A 107 4.54 2.19 13.28
C ILE A 107 3.53 1.08 13.58
N LYS A 108 2.36 1.39 14.14
CA LYS A 108 1.31 0.37 14.36
C LYS A 108 0.87 -0.24 13.04
N TRP A 109 0.61 0.59 12.04
CA TRP A 109 0.19 0.13 10.72
C TRP A 109 1.29 -0.65 9.99
N TYR A 110 2.55 -0.18 10.08
CA TYR A 110 3.68 -0.93 9.53
C TYR A 110 3.87 -2.28 10.21
N LYS A 111 3.64 -2.41 11.53
CA LYS A 111 3.72 -3.69 12.23
C LYS A 111 2.65 -4.68 11.75
N LEU A 112 1.42 -4.23 11.52
CA LEU A 112 0.38 -5.09 10.96
C LEU A 112 0.79 -5.55 9.57
N SER A 113 1.09 -4.63 8.68
CA SER A 113 1.48 -4.91 7.30
C SER A 113 2.75 -5.78 7.20
N GLY A 114 3.78 -5.48 7.97
CA GLY A 114 5.04 -6.23 7.98
C GLY A 114 4.88 -7.63 8.57
N GLY A 115 3.97 -7.80 9.53
CA GLY A 115 3.59 -9.11 10.08
C GLY A 115 2.88 -10.00 9.07
N GLU A 116 2.13 -9.41 8.14
CA GLU A 116 1.52 -10.11 6.99
C GLU A 116 2.48 -10.27 5.79
N GLY A 117 3.78 -10.01 5.98
CA GLY A 117 4.82 -10.23 4.97
C GLY A 117 5.05 -9.08 3.99
N ASN A 118 4.51 -7.89 4.23
CA ASN A 118 4.78 -6.74 3.37
C ASN A 118 6.23 -6.28 3.51
N ILE A 119 7.04 -6.52 2.49
CA ILE A 119 8.48 -6.24 2.45
C ILE A 119 8.78 -4.75 2.68
N LYS A 120 7.97 -3.85 2.11
CA LYS A 120 8.15 -2.40 2.29
C LYS A 120 7.93 -1.99 3.75
N ALA A 121 6.89 -2.52 4.39
CA ALA A 121 6.61 -2.25 5.79
C ALA A 121 7.71 -2.81 6.71
N GLN A 122 8.24 -3.99 6.41
CA GLN A 122 9.38 -4.57 7.13
C GLN A 122 10.63 -3.68 7.03
N TYR A 123 10.93 -3.16 5.84
CA TYR A 123 12.03 -2.21 5.65
C TYR A 123 11.82 -0.92 6.46
N GLU A 124 10.62 -0.32 6.40
CA GLU A 124 10.30 0.90 7.15
C GLU A 124 10.40 0.69 8.68
N LEU A 125 10.00 -0.48 9.18
CA LEU A 125 10.20 -0.85 10.58
C LEU A 125 11.68 -0.95 10.94
N GLY A 126 12.49 -1.59 10.10
CA GLY A 126 13.93 -1.63 10.27
C GLY A 126 14.54 -0.22 10.39
N GLU A 127 14.16 0.69 9.49
CA GLU A 127 14.58 2.09 9.53
C GLU A 127 14.09 2.82 10.79
N ALA A 128 12.84 2.57 11.21
CA ALA A 128 12.26 3.19 12.39
C ALA A 128 13.00 2.79 13.67
N TYR A 129 13.26 1.50 13.87
CA TYR A 129 14.02 1.01 15.02
C TYR A 129 15.50 1.40 14.97
N LEU A 130 16.13 1.39 13.80
CA LEU A 130 17.51 1.84 13.62
C LEU A 130 17.72 3.29 14.04
N LYS A 131 16.73 4.15 13.73
CA LYS A 131 16.84 5.61 13.95
C LYS A 131 16.08 6.11 15.18
N GLY A 132 15.29 5.27 15.86
CA GLY A 132 14.41 5.68 16.95
C GLY A 132 13.27 6.60 16.49
N LYS A 133 12.75 6.42 15.28
CA LYS A 133 11.66 7.23 14.74
C LYS A 133 10.30 6.60 15.05
N GLY A 134 9.53 7.24 15.91
CA GLY A 134 8.21 6.76 16.35
C GLY A 134 8.26 5.58 17.32
N VAL A 135 9.45 5.06 17.60
CA VAL A 135 9.77 3.99 18.57
C VAL A 135 11.07 4.31 19.27
N LEU A 136 11.35 3.65 20.39
CA LEU A 136 12.69 3.67 20.97
C LEU A 136 13.68 2.99 20.00
N GLN A 137 14.89 3.57 19.90
CA GLN A 137 15.95 2.99 19.09
C GLN A 137 16.30 1.59 19.62
N ASP A 138 16.31 0.62 18.70
CA ASP A 138 16.62 -0.77 19.02
C ASP A 138 17.26 -1.45 17.79
N TYR A 139 18.57 -1.68 17.89
CA TYR A 139 19.34 -2.28 16.79
C TYR A 139 18.98 -3.75 16.56
N GLU A 140 18.62 -4.50 17.61
CA GLU A 140 18.25 -5.90 17.48
C GLU A 140 16.91 -6.03 16.75
N GLU A 141 15.92 -5.20 17.11
CA GLU A 141 14.65 -5.14 16.41
C GLU A 141 14.83 -4.66 14.96
N ALA A 142 15.68 -3.66 14.72
CA ALA A 142 15.99 -3.22 13.35
C ALA A 142 16.54 -4.38 12.49
N VAL A 143 17.50 -5.14 13.02
CA VAL A 143 18.08 -6.31 12.33
C VAL A 143 17.02 -7.37 12.05
N LYS A 144 16.13 -7.68 13.00
CA LYS A 144 15.06 -8.67 12.78
C LYS A 144 14.16 -8.28 11.60
N TRP A 145 13.71 -7.02 11.56
CA TRP A 145 12.85 -6.54 10.48
C TRP A 145 13.57 -6.50 9.14
N TYR A 146 14.84 -6.06 9.10
CA TYR A 146 15.64 -6.13 7.87
C TYR A 146 15.89 -7.56 7.41
N LEU A 147 16.11 -8.53 8.31
CA LEU A 147 16.27 -9.93 7.94
C LEU A 147 15.01 -10.49 7.29
N LEU A 148 13.81 -10.16 7.79
CA LEU A 148 12.56 -10.58 7.16
C LEU A 148 12.49 -10.07 5.71
N ALA A 149 12.70 -8.77 5.50
CA ALA A 149 12.66 -8.18 4.17
C ALA A 149 13.78 -8.72 3.25
N ALA A 150 14.99 -8.89 3.78
CA ALA A 150 16.15 -9.38 3.03
C ALA A 150 15.97 -10.83 2.56
N ASN A 151 15.34 -11.68 3.37
CA ASN A 151 15.01 -13.07 3.00
C ASN A 151 14.01 -13.15 1.83
N GLU A 152 13.15 -12.15 1.70
CA GLU A 152 12.24 -12.00 0.55
C GLU A 152 12.89 -11.26 -0.65
N GLY A 153 14.21 -11.03 -0.57
CA GLY A 153 15.00 -10.46 -1.67
C GLY A 153 15.11 -8.94 -1.69
N ASP A 154 14.72 -8.23 -0.62
CA ASP A 154 14.89 -6.77 -0.56
C ASP A 154 16.36 -6.35 -0.50
N MET A 155 16.87 -5.83 -1.61
CA MET A 155 18.26 -5.40 -1.74
C MET A 155 18.64 -4.26 -0.78
N LYS A 156 17.69 -3.39 -0.43
CA LYS A 156 17.95 -2.29 0.52
C LYS A 156 18.19 -2.84 1.92
N SER A 157 17.37 -3.77 2.35
CA SER A 157 17.52 -4.45 3.65
C SER A 157 18.82 -5.26 3.71
N GLN A 158 19.18 -5.96 2.63
CA GLN A 158 20.47 -6.68 2.52
C GLN A 158 21.65 -5.71 2.68
N ALA A 159 21.61 -4.56 1.99
CA ALA A 159 22.64 -3.53 2.12
C ALA A 159 22.72 -2.97 3.55
N LYS A 160 21.56 -2.72 4.20
CA LYS A 160 21.53 -2.23 5.60
C LYS A 160 22.14 -3.23 6.56
N LEU A 161 21.86 -4.51 6.44
CA LEU A 161 22.47 -5.56 7.26
C LEU A 161 23.99 -5.56 7.10
N GLY A 162 24.52 -5.41 5.88
CA GLY A 162 25.95 -5.33 5.62
C GLY A 162 26.63 -4.11 6.25
N TYR A 163 25.90 -3.06 6.65
CA TYR A 163 26.44 -1.91 7.38
C TYR A 163 26.38 -2.08 8.91
N ILE A 164 25.49 -2.95 9.40
CA ILE A 164 25.28 -3.14 10.85
C ILE A 164 26.25 -4.21 11.38
N TYR A 165 26.67 -5.15 10.56
CA TYR A 165 27.67 -6.18 10.88
C TYR A 165 29.08 -5.77 10.43
#